data_eaf41c3b4b40749b122277a272fee56a
#
_entry.id   eaf41c3b4b40749b122277a272fee56a
#
_cell.length_a   1.000
_cell.length_b   1.000
_cell.length_c   1.000
_cell.angle_alpha   90.00
_cell.angle_beta   90.00
_cell.angle_gamma   90.00
#
_symmetry.space_group_name_H-M   'P 1'
#
loop_
_entity.id
_entity.type
_entity.pdbx_description
1 polymer ?
#
loop_
_entity_poly.entity_id
_entity_poly.type
_entity_poly.pdbx_seq_one_letter_code
_entity_poly.pdbx_strand_id
1 'polypeptide(L)'
;MARRIKIFDTTLRDGEQSPGCSMNMSEKLRMAEQLDALGVDVIEAGFAIASPGDFQAVKSIAAVVKRATVASLARALEKDIAVAYDAVKDAVNPRIHVFLATSELHMKYKLKMTREEVLKRAYESVAYAKSLCDDVEFSAEDASRSDPDFLCAVLGEAIRAGAKTVNVPDTVGYAVPDEYGELISYVIKNVKGIENADVSVHCHNDLGMATANSLAAVKAGATQVECTVNGIGERAGNTALEEVVMALYTRREFYDTDCGVDTTQIFKSSKLLSMITGVKVQPNKAVVGENAFAHESGIHQHGVLANKKTYEIMTPESIGLNENKMVLGKHSGKHALADRLKSLGMSVSDEALADIFDEFKKLADRQKSVSDRDLEALVHKKSVCVPESYKLDRFVINVGNTITTTSAVKLDCPDGQKREVVSSSAFGPIDASYKAINEIVGGESFELVDFLIDSVTGGTDAQGAVTVKIESGGSVYNGHAISLDIVNAAVMAYVSAINNMIYDKSLLKDGK
;
A
#
# COMPACT_ATOMS: atom_id res chain seq x y z
N MET A 1 5.94 22.16 -23.63
CA MET A 1 6.03 21.54 -22.29
C MET A 1 4.84 20.62 -22.15
N ALA A 2 5.03 19.45 -21.55
CA ALA A 2 3.91 18.54 -21.26
C ALA A 2 2.87 19.25 -20.37
N ARG A 3 1.58 18.98 -20.59
CA ARG A 3 0.50 19.56 -19.78
C ARG A 3 0.54 18.96 -18.37
N ARG A 4 0.53 19.81 -17.33
CA ARG A 4 0.48 19.34 -15.94
C ARG A 4 -0.93 18.89 -15.58
N ILE A 5 -1.04 17.71 -15.00
CA ILE A 5 -2.28 17.20 -14.39
C ILE A 5 -2.15 17.33 -12.87
N LYS A 6 -3.10 18.02 -12.26
CA LYS A 6 -3.22 18.14 -10.82
C LYS A 6 -3.85 16.87 -10.25
N ILE A 7 -3.29 16.35 -9.18
CA ILE A 7 -3.85 15.22 -8.44
C ILE A 7 -4.52 15.75 -7.17
N PHE A 8 -5.82 15.56 -7.13
CA PHE A 8 -6.67 15.90 -6.00
C PHE A 8 -6.99 14.62 -5.24
N ASP A 9 -6.48 14.48 -4.03
CA ASP A 9 -6.73 13.32 -3.18
C ASP A 9 -7.92 13.55 -2.26
N THR A 10 -8.93 12.69 -2.34
CA THR A 10 -10.13 12.71 -1.50
C THR A 10 -10.20 11.49 -0.55
N THR A 11 -9.07 10.86 -0.25
CA THR A 11 -8.99 9.71 0.69
C THR A 11 -9.60 10.05 2.05
N LEU A 12 -9.34 11.28 2.56
CA LEU A 12 -9.79 11.75 3.86
C LEU A 12 -11.24 12.28 3.88
N ARG A 13 -11.92 12.34 2.72
CA ARG A 13 -13.35 12.72 2.63
C ARG A 13 -14.19 11.60 2.03
N ASP A 14 -14.13 11.37 0.70
CA ASP A 14 -14.91 10.34 0.01
C ASP A 14 -14.40 8.93 0.34
N GLY A 15 -13.08 8.78 0.39
CA GLY A 15 -12.43 7.54 0.77
C GLY A 15 -12.87 7.04 2.14
N GLU A 16 -12.93 7.93 3.12
CA GLU A 16 -13.35 7.63 4.50
C GLU A 16 -14.84 7.23 4.60
N GLN A 17 -15.67 7.63 3.65
CA GLN A 17 -17.09 7.26 3.59
C GLN A 17 -17.31 5.80 3.21
N SER A 18 -16.27 5.10 2.74
CA SER A 18 -16.32 3.66 2.54
C SER A 18 -16.59 2.93 3.87
N PRO A 19 -17.52 1.97 3.92
CA PRO A 19 -17.75 1.19 5.13
C PRO A 19 -16.46 0.52 5.64
N GLY A 20 -16.11 0.78 6.89
CA GLY A 20 -14.89 0.25 7.52
C GLY A 20 -13.63 1.12 7.34
N CYS A 21 -13.70 2.22 6.60
CA CYS A 21 -12.55 3.09 6.35
C CYS A 21 -12.53 4.37 7.21
N SER A 22 -13.45 4.51 8.19
CA SER A 22 -13.45 5.66 9.10
C SER A 22 -12.15 5.76 9.89
N MET A 23 -11.62 6.98 9.98
CA MET A 23 -10.33 7.27 10.61
C MET A 23 -10.50 8.20 11.81
N ASN A 24 -9.76 7.94 12.88
CA ASN A 24 -9.66 8.87 13.98
C ASN A 24 -8.73 10.06 13.66
N MET A 25 -8.70 11.07 14.53
CA MET A 25 -7.92 12.29 14.35
C MET A 25 -6.43 12.01 14.06
N SER A 26 -5.79 11.14 14.83
CA SER A 26 -4.36 10.86 14.69
C SER A 26 -4.06 10.13 13.40
N GLU A 27 -4.97 9.27 12.94
CA GLU A 27 -4.88 8.54 11.68
C GLU A 27 -5.04 9.48 10.48
N LYS A 28 -6.01 10.40 10.54
CA LYS A 28 -6.20 11.45 9.52
C LYS A 28 -4.97 12.34 9.38
N LEU A 29 -4.38 12.77 10.49
CA LEU A 29 -3.15 13.59 10.46
C LEU A 29 -1.97 12.84 9.83
N ARG A 30 -1.74 11.59 10.22
CA ARG A 30 -0.69 10.77 9.62
C ARG A 30 -0.89 10.55 8.13
N MET A 31 -2.14 10.33 7.70
CA MET A 31 -2.45 10.16 6.29
C MET A 31 -2.27 11.46 5.51
N ALA A 32 -2.70 12.61 6.08
CA ALA A 32 -2.51 13.93 5.47
C ALA A 32 -1.02 14.29 5.29
N GLU A 33 -0.18 14.03 6.29
CA GLU A 33 1.27 14.21 6.19
C GLU A 33 1.88 13.30 5.10
N GLN A 34 1.41 12.06 4.97
CA GLN A 34 1.87 11.14 3.94
C GLN A 34 1.42 11.58 2.53
N LEU A 35 0.19 12.11 2.38
CA LEU A 35 -0.31 12.65 1.12
C LEU A 35 0.48 13.91 0.70
N ASP A 36 0.82 14.79 1.66
CA ASP A 36 1.67 15.96 1.40
C ASP A 36 3.10 15.52 1.00
N ALA A 37 3.63 14.47 1.63
CA ALA A 37 4.93 13.87 1.26
C ALA A 37 4.88 13.16 -0.12
N LEU A 38 3.76 12.52 -0.46
CA LEU A 38 3.51 11.91 -1.78
C LEU A 38 3.49 12.96 -2.90
N GLY A 39 3.17 14.22 -2.55
CA GLY A 39 3.20 15.33 -3.50
C GLY A 39 1.91 15.50 -4.30
N VAL A 40 0.76 15.14 -3.74
CA VAL A 40 -0.52 15.49 -4.34
C VAL A 40 -0.70 17.02 -4.35
N ASP A 41 -1.45 17.54 -5.32
CA ASP A 41 -1.66 18.99 -5.46
C ASP A 41 -2.72 19.49 -4.48
N VAL A 42 -3.75 18.68 -4.20
CA VAL A 42 -4.86 19.01 -3.30
C VAL A 42 -5.17 17.84 -2.40
N ILE A 43 -5.44 18.11 -1.12
CA ILE A 43 -5.95 17.16 -0.12
C ILE A 43 -7.33 17.64 0.31
N GLU A 44 -8.38 16.88 0.00
CA GLU A 44 -9.71 17.12 0.54
C GLU A 44 -9.80 16.54 1.95
N ALA A 45 -9.72 17.41 2.94
CA ALA A 45 -9.53 17.05 4.34
C ALA A 45 -10.79 16.53 5.03
N GLY A 46 -11.97 16.77 4.45
CA GLY A 46 -13.24 16.33 5.00
C GLY A 46 -14.41 17.24 4.70
N PHE A 47 -15.52 17.03 5.44
CA PHE A 47 -16.76 17.79 5.37
C PHE A 47 -17.00 18.48 6.71
N ALA A 48 -16.43 19.67 6.90
CA ALA A 48 -16.31 20.35 8.20
C ALA A 48 -17.64 20.57 8.92
N ILE A 49 -18.76 20.75 8.20
CA ILE A 49 -20.08 20.97 8.77
C ILE A 49 -20.73 19.69 9.33
N ALA A 50 -20.22 18.51 8.98
CA ALA A 50 -20.85 17.24 9.34
C ALA A 50 -20.90 17.03 10.87
N SER A 51 -19.81 17.37 11.58
CA SER A 51 -19.75 17.30 13.05
C SER A 51 -18.66 18.22 13.61
N PRO A 52 -18.69 18.53 14.92
CA PRO A 52 -17.57 19.22 15.58
C PRO A 52 -16.23 18.49 15.46
N GLY A 53 -16.26 17.16 15.45
CA GLY A 53 -15.06 16.32 15.24
C GLY A 53 -14.48 16.49 13.83
N ASP A 54 -15.32 16.49 12.80
CA ASP A 54 -14.92 16.72 11.41
C ASP A 54 -14.34 18.12 11.22
N PHE A 55 -14.99 19.14 11.80
CA PHE A 55 -14.44 20.50 11.81
C PHE A 55 -13.03 20.54 12.39
N GLN A 56 -12.84 19.93 13.56
CA GLN A 56 -11.53 19.92 14.21
C GLN A 56 -10.49 19.10 13.42
N ALA A 57 -10.91 18.02 12.76
CA ALA A 57 -10.04 17.23 11.89
C ALA A 57 -9.55 18.05 10.70
N VAL A 58 -10.45 18.68 9.95
CA VAL A 58 -10.10 19.55 8.82
C VAL A 58 -9.17 20.67 9.26
N LYS A 59 -9.47 21.32 10.38
CA LYS A 59 -8.63 22.39 10.93
C LYS A 59 -7.23 21.91 11.33
N SER A 60 -7.13 20.74 11.91
CA SER A 60 -5.85 20.16 12.31
C SER A 60 -5.01 19.75 11.08
N ILE A 61 -5.64 19.20 10.04
CA ILE A 61 -5.00 18.88 8.76
C ILE A 61 -4.49 20.17 8.11
N ALA A 62 -5.30 21.23 8.07
CA ALA A 62 -4.90 22.53 7.54
C ALA A 62 -3.63 23.10 8.21
N ALA A 63 -3.42 22.83 9.49
CA ALA A 63 -2.25 23.27 10.25
C ALA A 63 -0.96 22.47 9.94
N VAL A 64 -1.06 21.17 9.59
CA VAL A 64 0.11 20.30 9.41
C VAL A 64 0.56 20.20 7.96
N VAL A 65 -0.34 20.30 6.98
CA VAL A 65 -0.01 20.26 5.54
C VAL A 65 0.80 21.50 5.15
N LYS A 66 1.91 21.30 4.41
CA LYS A 66 2.88 22.38 4.11
C LYS A 66 2.95 22.76 2.62
N ARG A 67 2.57 21.89 1.72
CA ARG A 67 2.71 22.07 0.27
C ARG A 67 1.38 22.00 -0.48
N ALA A 68 0.61 20.97 -0.22
CA ALA A 68 -0.67 20.75 -0.89
C ALA A 68 -1.69 21.83 -0.51
N THR A 69 -2.61 22.08 -1.42
CA THR A 69 -3.84 22.83 -1.13
C THR A 69 -4.72 21.97 -0.23
N VAL A 70 -5.27 22.56 0.83
CA VAL A 70 -6.22 21.87 1.73
C VAL A 70 -7.64 22.34 1.40
N ALA A 71 -8.47 21.39 0.95
CA ALA A 71 -9.85 21.63 0.59
C ALA A 71 -10.82 21.12 1.67
N SER A 72 -11.93 21.81 1.85
CA SER A 72 -13.09 21.32 2.63
C SER A 72 -14.34 21.36 1.76
N LEU A 73 -15.07 20.23 1.75
CA LEU A 73 -16.33 20.10 1.05
C LEU A 73 -17.42 20.98 1.73
N ALA A 74 -18.29 21.58 0.92
CA ALA A 74 -19.44 22.38 1.37
C ALA A 74 -20.64 22.21 0.43
N ARG A 75 -21.83 22.00 0.98
CA ARG A 75 -23.03 22.17 0.19
C ARG A 75 -23.17 23.64 -0.25
N ALA A 76 -23.90 23.87 -1.34
CA ALA A 76 -24.19 25.21 -1.84
C ALA A 76 -25.14 26.02 -0.88
N LEU A 77 -24.70 26.17 0.36
CA LEU A 77 -25.37 26.88 1.46
C LEU A 77 -24.36 27.79 2.17
N GLU A 78 -24.67 29.04 2.42
CA GLU A 78 -23.75 30.01 3.05
C GLU A 78 -23.18 29.50 4.38
N LYS A 79 -24.02 28.85 5.21
CA LYS A 79 -23.58 28.29 6.49
C LYS A 79 -22.50 27.22 6.31
N ASP A 80 -22.68 26.31 5.36
CA ASP A 80 -21.72 25.21 5.11
C ASP A 80 -20.41 25.79 4.58
N ILE A 81 -20.49 26.74 3.66
CA ILE A 81 -19.34 27.42 3.07
C ILE A 81 -18.53 28.19 4.10
N ALA A 82 -19.23 28.93 5.00
CA ALA A 82 -18.57 29.65 6.09
C ALA A 82 -17.82 28.71 7.04
N VAL A 83 -18.43 27.58 7.41
CA VAL A 83 -17.81 26.59 8.29
C VAL A 83 -16.62 25.90 7.58
N ALA A 84 -16.74 25.58 6.29
CA ALA A 84 -15.64 25.03 5.50
C ALA A 84 -14.45 26.00 5.47
N TYR A 85 -14.71 27.28 5.20
CA TYR A 85 -13.66 28.31 5.20
C TYR A 85 -12.99 28.43 6.58
N ASP A 86 -13.79 28.52 7.65
CA ASP A 86 -13.25 28.64 9.02
C ASP A 86 -12.34 27.47 9.40
N ALA A 87 -12.59 26.29 8.85
CA ALA A 87 -11.75 25.11 9.08
C ALA A 87 -10.45 25.14 8.28
N VAL A 88 -10.42 25.70 7.05
CA VAL A 88 -9.24 25.68 6.17
C VAL A 88 -8.47 27.00 6.09
N LYS A 89 -9.00 28.11 6.61
CA LYS A 89 -8.44 29.48 6.44
C LYS A 89 -6.98 29.63 6.90
N ASP A 90 -6.54 28.81 7.84
CA ASP A 90 -5.18 28.81 8.37
C ASP A 90 -4.23 27.89 7.59
N ALA A 91 -4.70 27.19 6.55
CA ALA A 91 -3.84 26.41 5.65
C ALA A 91 -2.93 27.31 4.83
N VAL A 92 -1.79 26.77 4.40
CA VAL A 92 -0.86 27.48 3.48
C VAL A 92 -1.57 27.84 2.17
N ASN A 93 -2.37 26.92 1.64
CA ASN A 93 -3.19 27.09 0.44
C ASN A 93 -4.60 26.60 0.73
N PRO A 94 -5.54 27.44 1.17
CA PRO A 94 -6.91 27.02 1.45
C PRO A 94 -7.75 26.96 0.18
N ARG A 95 -8.67 25.96 0.10
CA ARG A 95 -9.69 25.83 -0.95
C ARG A 95 -11.05 25.53 -0.33
N ILE A 96 -12.10 26.15 -0.86
CA ILE A 96 -13.48 25.75 -0.59
C ILE A 96 -13.98 24.93 -1.79
N HIS A 97 -14.46 23.72 -1.53
CA HIS A 97 -15.05 22.85 -2.54
C HIS A 97 -16.56 22.84 -2.39
N VAL A 98 -17.27 23.59 -3.24
CA VAL A 98 -18.73 23.69 -3.24
C VAL A 98 -19.32 22.67 -4.20
N PHE A 99 -20.39 21.98 -3.80
CA PHE A 99 -21.10 21.07 -4.71
C PHE A 99 -22.60 21.33 -4.75
N LEU A 100 -23.18 21.12 -5.92
CA LEU A 100 -24.61 21.18 -6.18
C LEU A 100 -24.98 20.20 -7.29
N ALA A 101 -26.05 19.42 -7.10
CA ALA A 101 -26.46 18.44 -8.08
C ALA A 101 -27.14 19.11 -9.30
N THR A 102 -26.88 18.54 -10.49
CA THR A 102 -27.33 19.11 -11.78
C THR A 102 -28.21 18.16 -12.60
N SER A 103 -28.26 16.86 -12.26
CA SER A 103 -29.13 15.92 -12.94
C SER A 103 -30.61 16.14 -12.60
N GLU A 104 -31.48 15.88 -13.57
CA GLU A 104 -32.94 16.00 -13.35
C GLU A 104 -33.45 15.14 -12.23
N LEU A 105 -32.87 13.94 -12.05
CA LEU A 105 -33.17 13.04 -10.93
C LEU A 105 -32.91 13.72 -9.59
N HIS A 106 -31.71 14.28 -9.42
CA HIS A 106 -31.34 14.92 -8.14
C HIS A 106 -32.08 16.24 -7.93
N MET A 107 -32.26 17.03 -8.99
CA MET A 107 -33.05 18.27 -8.90
C MET A 107 -34.47 17.97 -8.44
N LYS A 108 -35.11 16.96 -9.01
CA LYS A 108 -36.50 16.60 -8.68
C LYS A 108 -36.68 15.98 -7.30
N TYR A 109 -35.84 14.97 -6.96
CA TYR A 109 -36.08 14.14 -5.79
C TYR A 109 -35.26 14.57 -4.55
N LYS A 110 -34.05 15.08 -4.73
CA LYS A 110 -33.12 15.48 -3.66
C LYS A 110 -33.22 16.96 -3.35
N LEU A 111 -33.06 17.82 -4.35
CA LEU A 111 -33.02 19.28 -4.16
C LEU A 111 -34.40 19.91 -4.13
N LYS A 112 -35.35 19.37 -4.90
CA LYS A 112 -36.70 19.95 -5.13
C LYS A 112 -36.60 21.36 -5.70
N MET A 113 -35.72 21.55 -6.68
CA MET A 113 -35.40 22.85 -7.29
C MET A 113 -35.62 22.78 -8.81
N THR A 114 -35.99 23.90 -9.41
CA THR A 114 -36.03 24.08 -10.88
C THR A 114 -34.63 24.34 -11.42
N ARG A 115 -34.46 24.25 -12.76
CA ARG A 115 -33.19 24.57 -13.43
C ARG A 115 -32.73 26.02 -13.14
N GLU A 116 -33.64 26.97 -13.12
CA GLU A 116 -33.37 28.38 -12.83
C GLU A 116 -32.89 28.59 -11.38
N GLU A 117 -33.48 27.88 -10.43
CA GLU A 117 -33.07 27.93 -9.02
C GLU A 117 -31.69 27.32 -8.81
N VAL A 118 -31.37 26.23 -9.54
CA VAL A 118 -30.03 25.61 -9.51
C VAL A 118 -28.98 26.55 -10.11
N LEU A 119 -29.22 27.16 -11.27
CA LEU A 119 -28.32 28.16 -11.87
C LEU A 119 -28.04 29.31 -10.90
N LYS A 120 -29.12 29.91 -10.31
CA LYS A 120 -29.00 30.97 -9.33
C LYS A 120 -28.18 30.51 -8.12
N ARG A 121 -28.49 29.35 -7.55
CA ARG A 121 -27.82 28.80 -6.38
C ARG A 121 -26.32 28.51 -6.64
N ALA A 122 -25.97 27.99 -7.81
CA ALA A 122 -24.58 27.77 -8.21
C ALA A 122 -23.81 29.09 -8.22
N TYR A 123 -24.36 30.13 -8.87
CA TYR A 123 -23.74 31.45 -8.88
C TYR A 123 -23.58 32.05 -7.47
N GLU A 124 -24.68 32.13 -6.68
CA GLU A 124 -24.68 32.77 -5.38
C GLU A 124 -23.74 32.07 -4.37
N SER A 125 -23.74 30.74 -4.36
CA SER A 125 -22.89 29.97 -3.45
C SER A 125 -21.40 30.11 -3.80
N VAL A 126 -21.03 30.07 -5.07
CA VAL A 126 -19.64 30.28 -5.49
C VAL A 126 -19.19 31.73 -5.26
N ALA A 127 -20.04 32.71 -5.55
CA ALA A 127 -19.72 34.11 -5.29
C ALA A 127 -19.52 34.38 -3.79
N TYR A 128 -20.31 33.74 -2.92
CA TYR A 128 -20.11 33.82 -1.49
C TYR A 128 -18.81 33.13 -1.07
N ALA A 129 -18.54 31.91 -1.54
CA ALA A 129 -17.27 31.23 -1.28
C ALA A 129 -16.07 32.06 -1.73
N LYS A 130 -16.15 32.65 -2.93
CA LYS A 130 -15.12 33.54 -3.49
C LYS A 130 -14.87 34.79 -2.65
N SER A 131 -15.90 35.30 -2.00
CA SER A 131 -15.73 36.44 -1.07
C SER A 131 -14.91 36.10 0.18
N LEU A 132 -14.82 34.82 0.53
CA LEU A 132 -14.07 34.31 1.68
C LEU A 132 -12.70 33.76 1.29
N CYS A 133 -12.61 33.03 0.19
CA CYS A 133 -11.42 32.30 -0.27
C CYS A 133 -11.16 32.53 -1.74
N ASP A 134 -9.88 32.76 -2.10
CA ASP A 134 -9.49 33.00 -3.48
C ASP A 134 -9.55 31.75 -4.36
N ASP A 135 -9.38 30.57 -3.79
CA ASP A 135 -9.43 29.30 -4.49
C ASP A 135 -10.75 28.59 -4.19
N VAL A 136 -11.63 28.55 -5.18
CA VAL A 136 -12.94 27.89 -5.09
C VAL A 136 -13.06 26.87 -6.20
N GLU A 137 -13.40 25.64 -5.80
CA GLU A 137 -13.79 24.55 -6.70
C GLU A 137 -15.30 24.35 -6.64
N PHE A 138 -15.92 24.14 -7.79
CA PHE A 138 -17.36 23.84 -7.88
C PHE A 138 -17.59 22.49 -8.57
N SER A 139 -18.26 21.57 -7.90
CA SER A 139 -18.68 20.26 -8.42
C SER A 139 -20.15 20.26 -8.82
N ALA A 140 -20.40 19.91 -10.09
CA ALA A 140 -21.74 19.62 -10.60
C ALA A 140 -22.12 18.17 -10.30
N GLU A 141 -22.58 17.87 -9.07
CA GLU A 141 -22.91 16.50 -8.66
C GLU A 141 -23.82 15.80 -9.67
N ASP A 142 -23.50 14.55 -10.01
CA ASP A 142 -24.20 13.70 -10.97
C ASP A 142 -24.16 14.26 -12.42
N ALA A 143 -23.01 14.85 -12.79
CA ALA A 143 -22.80 15.49 -14.07
C ALA A 143 -22.92 14.51 -15.24
N SER A 144 -22.45 13.25 -15.09
CA SER A 144 -22.52 12.23 -16.15
C SER A 144 -23.95 11.88 -16.57
N ARG A 145 -24.96 12.18 -15.73
CA ARG A 145 -26.39 11.97 -16.02
C ARG A 145 -27.16 13.25 -16.19
N SER A 146 -26.48 14.39 -16.25
CA SER A 146 -27.08 15.71 -16.47
C SER A 146 -27.27 15.98 -17.95
N ASP A 147 -28.26 16.82 -18.29
CA ASP A 147 -28.38 17.38 -19.63
C ASP A 147 -27.11 18.20 -19.94
N PRO A 148 -26.38 17.92 -21.05
CA PRO A 148 -25.07 18.52 -21.29
C PRO A 148 -25.12 20.04 -21.45
N ASP A 149 -26.19 20.61 -22.06
CA ASP A 149 -26.34 22.05 -22.22
C ASP A 149 -26.62 22.74 -20.90
N PHE A 150 -27.44 22.12 -20.06
CA PHE A 150 -27.70 22.61 -18.72
C PHE A 150 -26.45 22.50 -17.82
N LEU A 151 -25.71 21.41 -17.89
CA LEU A 151 -24.42 21.26 -17.23
C LEU A 151 -23.47 22.40 -17.60
N CYS A 152 -23.32 22.68 -18.89
CA CYS A 152 -22.48 23.77 -19.38
C CYS A 152 -22.95 25.13 -18.86
N ALA A 153 -24.26 25.37 -18.78
CA ALA A 153 -24.82 26.61 -18.25
C ALA A 153 -24.47 26.76 -16.73
N VAL A 154 -24.62 25.69 -15.93
CA VAL A 154 -24.28 25.71 -14.48
C VAL A 154 -22.79 25.95 -14.25
N LEU A 155 -21.92 25.23 -14.99
CA LEU A 155 -20.47 25.42 -14.87
C LEU A 155 -20.04 26.83 -15.30
N GLY A 156 -20.66 27.40 -16.37
CA GLY A 156 -20.42 28.77 -16.81
C GLY A 156 -20.82 29.79 -15.74
N GLU A 157 -21.93 29.57 -15.01
CA GLU A 157 -22.34 30.43 -13.89
C GLU A 157 -21.37 30.34 -12.71
N ALA A 158 -20.87 29.13 -12.39
CA ALA A 158 -19.86 28.94 -11.36
C ALA A 158 -18.54 29.68 -11.70
N ILE A 159 -18.06 29.58 -12.94
CA ILE A 159 -16.85 30.30 -13.40
C ILE A 159 -17.10 31.81 -13.35
N ARG A 160 -18.25 32.30 -13.81
CA ARG A 160 -18.63 33.72 -13.76
C ARG A 160 -18.66 34.27 -12.31
N ALA A 161 -19.03 33.41 -11.35
CA ALA A 161 -19.02 33.73 -9.93
C ALA A 161 -17.62 33.69 -9.29
N GLY A 162 -16.60 33.14 -9.98
CA GLY A 162 -15.21 33.15 -9.54
C GLY A 162 -14.61 31.77 -9.20
N ALA A 163 -15.26 30.66 -9.59
CA ALA A 163 -14.64 29.34 -9.45
C ALA A 163 -13.38 29.25 -10.32
N LYS A 164 -12.28 28.77 -9.73
CA LYS A 164 -11.02 28.51 -10.42
C LYS A 164 -10.91 27.06 -10.95
N THR A 165 -11.74 26.18 -10.42
CA THR A 165 -11.83 24.79 -10.83
C THR A 165 -13.29 24.40 -10.92
N VAL A 166 -13.68 23.73 -12.00
CA VAL A 166 -15.00 23.13 -12.17
C VAL A 166 -14.85 21.64 -12.34
N ASN A 167 -15.58 20.88 -11.52
CA ASN A 167 -15.51 19.44 -11.49
C ASN A 167 -16.76 18.79 -12.10
N VAL A 168 -16.53 17.76 -12.91
CA VAL A 168 -17.55 17.02 -13.66
C VAL A 168 -17.56 15.57 -13.16
N PRO A 169 -18.32 15.25 -12.08
CA PRO A 169 -18.29 13.93 -11.48
C PRO A 169 -19.19 12.90 -12.19
N ASP A 170 -18.67 11.69 -12.35
CA ASP A 170 -19.44 10.46 -12.56
C ASP A 170 -19.79 9.85 -11.19
N THR A 171 -20.75 10.47 -10.53
CA THR A 171 -21.11 10.24 -9.12
C THR A 171 -21.58 8.82 -8.83
N VAL A 172 -22.16 8.14 -9.82
CA VAL A 172 -22.69 6.76 -9.66
C VAL A 172 -21.90 5.71 -10.41
N GLY A 173 -20.75 6.06 -10.97
CA GLY A 173 -19.88 5.13 -11.71
C GLY A 173 -20.56 4.51 -12.92
N TYR A 174 -21.38 5.29 -13.62
CA TYR A 174 -22.27 4.86 -14.69
C TYR A 174 -21.65 4.99 -16.08
N ALA A 175 -20.77 5.99 -16.27
CA ALA A 175 -20.20 6.31 -17.56
C ALA A 175 -19.18 5.25 -18.02
N VAL A 176 -19.03 5.14 -19.35
CA VAL A 176 -17.94 4.38 -19.98
C VAL A 176 -16.91 5.35 -20.59
N PRO A 177 -15.66 4.91 -20.86
CA PRO A 177 -14.57 5.83 -21.18
C PRO A 177 -14.81 6.74 -22.39
N ASP A 178 -15.37 6.21 -23.47
CA ASP A 178 -15.63 7.01 -24.68
C ASP A 178 -16.71 8.07 -24.42
N GLU A 179 -17.82 7.66 -23.80
CA GLU A 179 -18.93 8.56 -23.42
C GLU A 179 -18.44 9.67 -22.48
N TYR A 180 -17.65 9.31 -21.47
CA TYR A 180 -17.14 10.29 -20.52
C TYR A 180 -16.12 11.25 -21.13
N GLY A 181 -15.24 10.74 -22.00
CA GLY A 181 -14.32 11.56 -22.78
C GLY A 181 -15.03 12.54 -23.72
N GLU A 182 -16.12 12.11 -24.37
CA GLU A 182 -16.97 12.97 -25.20
C GLU A 182 -17.66 14.05 -24.36
N LEU A 183 -18.18 13.71 -23.17
CA LEU A 183 -18.78 14.69 -22.26
C LEU A 183 -17.77 15.76 -21.83
N ILE A 184 -16.54 15.39 -21.46
CA ILE A 184 -15.49 16.34 -21.08
C ILE A 184 -15.10 17.23 -22.27
N SER A 185 -14.95 16.65 -23.47
CA SER A 185 -14.70 17.43 -24.68
C SER A 185 -15.83 18.42 -24.97
N TYR A 186 -17.08 18.01 -24.75
CA TYR A 186 -18.25 18.85 -24.90
C TYR A 186 -18.25 20.02 -23.90
N VAL A 187 -17.96 19.76 -22.63
CA VAL A 187 -17.84 20.76 -21.57
C VAL A 187 -16.76 21.80 -21.93
N ILE A 188 -15.56 21.33 -22.28
CA ILE A 188 -14.44 22.23 -22.64
C ILE A 188 -14.79 23.11 -23.84
N LYS A 189 -15.55 22.61 -24.78
CA LYS A 189 -15.93 23.37 -26.01
C LYS A 189 -17.04 24.39 -25.76
N ASN A 190 -17.99 24.09 -24.85
CA ASN A 190 -19.25 24.83 -24.77
C ASN A 190 -19.41 25.68 -23.49
N VAL A 191 -18.63 25.43 -22.44
CA VAL A 191 -18.71 26.24 -21.22
C VAL A 191 -18.05 27.61 -21.42
N LYS A 192 -18.78 28.67 -21.15
CA LYS A 192 -18.27 30.03 -21.24
C LYS A 192 -17.25 30.33 -20.15
N GLY A 193 -16.08 30.81 -20.54
CA GLY A 193 -15.00 31.16 -19.60
C GLY A 193 -14.15 30.00 -19.13
N ILE A 194 -14.32 28.81 -19.72
CA ILE A 194 -13.60 27.58 -19.33
C ILE A 194 -12.07 27.73 -19.43
N GLU A 195 -11.60 28.59 -20.30
CA GLU A 195 -10.19 28.93 -20.47
C GLU A 195 -9.55 29.58 -19.22
N ASN A 196 -10.37 30.04 -18.28
CA ASN A 196 -9.95 30.67 -17.02
C ASN A 196 -10.05 29.72 -15.82
N ALA A 197 -10.42 28.44 -16.04
CA ALA A 197 -10.63 27.48 -14.98
C ALA A 197 -9.98 26.13 -15.31
N ASP A 198 -9.54 25.42 -14.28
CA ASP A 198 -9.18 24.01 -14.40
C ASP A 198 -10.45 23.16 -14.56
N VAL A 199 -10.37 22.14 -15.41
CA VAL A 199 -11.41 21.12 -15.55
C VAL A 199 -11.02 19.90 -14.73
N SER A 200 -11.74 19.65 -13.67
CA SER A 200 -11.57 18.50 -12.78
C SER A 200 -12.54 17.38 -13.12
N VAL A 201 -12.14 16.15 -12.84
CA VAL A 201 -12.97 14.96 -13.02
C VAL A 201 -12.89 14.09 -11.77
N HIS A 202 -14.03 13.46 -11.45
CA HIS A 202 -14.20 12.56 -10.31
C HIS A 202 -15.03 11.37 -10.79
N CYS A 203 -14.52 10.14 -10.63
CA CYS A 203 -15.21 8.96 -11.11
C CYS A 203 -15.31 7.89 -10.03
N HIS A 204 -16.55 7.42 -9.79
CA HIS A 204 -16.80 6.19 -9.01
C HIS A 204 -16.61 4.94 -9.83
N ASN A 205 -16.40 3.81 -9.16
CA ASN A 205 -15.91 2.57 -9.77
C ASN A 205 -16.95 1.45 -9.85
N ASP A 206 -18.24 1.80 -9.89
CA ASP A 206 -19.34 0.83 -9.83
C ASP A 206 -19.32 -0.18 -11.00
N LEU A 207 -18.90 0.27 -12.19
CA LEU A 207 -18.67 -0.59 -13.36
C LEU A 207 -17.20 -1.03 -13.52
N GLY A 208 -16.29 -0.70 -12.58
CA GLY A 208 -14.88 -1.03 -12.68
C GLY A 208 -14.11 -0.15 -13.68
N MET A 209 -14.63 1.04 -14.04
CA MET A 209 -14.09 1.89 -15.10
C MET A 209 -13.58 3.25 -14.61
N ALA A 210 -13.56 3.52 -13.31
CA ALA A 210 -13.21 4.82 -12.77
C ALA A 210 -11.85 5.35 -13.26
N THR A 211 -10.81 4.54 -13.19
CA THR A 211 -9.47 4.90 -13.68
C THR A 211 -9.47 5.10 -15.20
N ALA A 212 -10.16 4.25 -15.96
CA ALA A 212 -10.26 4.37 -17.41
C ALA A 212 -11.02 5.64 -17.83
N ASN A 213 -12.11 5.96 -17.14
CA ASN A 213 -12.88 7.20 -17.35
C ASN A 213 -12.03 8.43 -17.07
N SER A 214 -11.32 8.46 -15.94
CA SER A 214 -10.42 9.57 -15.58
C SER A 214 -9.32 9.78 -16.61
N LEU A 215 -8.72 8.70 -17.12
CA LEU A 215 -7.68 8.78 -18.17
C LEU A 215 -8.26 9.21 -19.52
N ALA A 216 -9.48 8.79 -19.88
CA ALA A 216 -10.19 9.28 -21.06
C ALA A 216 -10.48 10.79 -20.96
N ALA A 217 -10.89 11.25 -19.77
CA ALA A 217 -11.09 12.67 -19.49
C ALA A 217 -9.79 13.48 -19.59
N VAL A 218 -8.68 12.96 -19.06
CA VAL A 218 -7.36 13.60 -19.24
C VAL A 218 -7.01 13.72 -20.73
N LYS A 219 -7.26 12.66 -21.50
CA LYS A 219 -7.05 12.69 -22.96
C LYS A 219 -7.93 13.74 -23.66
N ALA A 220 -9.17 13.91 -23.17
CA ALA A 220 -10.13 14.89 -23.68
C ALA A 220 -9.81 16.34 -23.26
N GLY A 221 -8.93 16.56 -22.27
CA GLY A 221 -8.49 17.91 -21.91
C GLY A 221 -8.62 18.24 -20.42
N ALA A 222 -9.12 17.36 -19.57
CA ALA A 222 -9.16 17.59 -18.12
C ALA A 222 -7.75 17.87 -17.55
N THR A 223 -7.69 18.77 -16.57
CA THR A 223 -6.43 19.26 -15.97
C THR A 223 -6.27 18.86 -14.49
N GLN A 224 -7.33 18.34 -13.86
CA GLN A 224 -7.31 17.80 -12.50
C GLN A 224 -8.04 16.46 -12.47
N VAL A 225 -7.54 15.51 -11.67
CA VAL A 225 -8.19 14.21 -11.39
C VAL A 225 -8.36 14.08 -9.89
N GLU A 226 -9.62 13.91 -9.44
CA GLU A 226 -9.93 13.50 -8.08
C GLU A 226 -9.83 11.98 -7.97
N CYS A 227 -9.13 11.51 -6.96
CA CYS A 227 -8.85 10.10 -6.75
C CYS A 227 -8.60 9.80 -5.27
N THR A 228 -8.48 8.53 -4.93
CA THR A 228 -8.16 8.08 -3.57
C THR A 228 -7.04 7.06 -3.59
N VAL A 229 -6.24 7.03 -2.54
CA VAL A 229 -5.26 5.95 -2.34
C VAL A 229 -6.01 4.62 -2.28
N ASN A 230 -5.53 3.62 -2.99
CA ASN A 230 -6.13 2.28 -3.15
C ASN A 230 -7.54 2.28 -3.80
N GLY A 231 -8.03 3.41 -4.26
CA GLY A 231 -9.36 3.52 -4.85
C GLY A 231 -10.50 3.33 -3.85
N ILE A 232 -10.28 3.56 -2.54
CA ILE A 232 -11.37 3.46 -1.55
C ILE A 232 -12.42 4.55 -1.78
N GLY A 233 -13.65 4.33 -1.32
CA GLY A 233 -14.77 5.28 -1.43
C GLY A 233 -16.12 4.60 -1.36
N GLU A 234 -17.17 5.39 -1.52
CA GLU A 234 -18.54 4.89 -1.52
C GLU A 234 -18.74 3.73 -2.50
N ARG A 235 -19.53 2.73 -2.12
CA ARG A 235 -19.92 1.54 -2.90
C ARG A 235 -18.70 0.74 -3.40
N ALA A 236 -18.36 0.87 -4.70
CA ALA A 236 -17.23 0.17 -5.32
C ALA A 236 -15.93 1.00 -5.30
N GLY A 237 -15.94 2.19 -4.70
CA GLY A 237 -14.80 3.08 -4.56
C GLY A 237 -14.68 4.13 -5.65
N ASN A 238 -13.54 4.78 -5.69
CA ASN A 238 -13.17 5.87 -6.58
C ASN A 238 -12.07 5.45 -7.57
N THR A 239 -11.72 6.36 -8.46
CA THR A 239 -10.47 6.29 -9.21
C THR A 239 -9.29 6.07 -8.25
N ALA A 240 -8.48 5.05 -8.51
CA ALA A 240 -7.31 4.76 -7.69
C ALA A 240 -6.14 5.70 -8.06
N LEU A 241 -5.62 6.41 -7.06
CA LEU A 241 -4.52 7.38 -7.23
C LEU A 241 -3.30 6.73 -7.90
N GLU A 242 -2.87 5.60 -7.38
CA GLU A 242 -1.70 4.86 -7.87
C GLU A 242 -1.84 4.44 -9.33
N GLU A 243 -3.05 4.08 -9.75
CA GLU A 243 -3.31 3.64 -11.13
C GLU A 243 -3.24 4.80 -12.12
N VAL A 244 -3.88 5.93 -11.80
CA VAL A 244 -3.82 7.13 -12.65
C VAL A 244 -2.40 7.65 -12.73
N VAL A 245 -1.74 7.83 -11.59
CA VAL A 245 -0.38 8.39 -11.54
C VAL A 245 0.60 7.51 -12.33
N MET A 246 0.56 6.18 -12.12
CA MET A 246 1.46 5.28 -12.84
C MET A 246 1.10 5.12 -14.31
N ALA A 247 -0.18 5.26 -14.70
CA ALA A 247 -0.56 5.31 -16.11
C ALA A 247 0.01 6.58 -16.80
N LEU A 248 -0.09 7.73 -16.18
CA LEU A 248 0.50 8.98 -16.70
C LEU A 248 2.03 8.90 -16.75
N TYR A 249 2.66 8.32 -15.73
CA TYR A 249 4.10 8.12 -15.66
C TYR A 249 4.63 7.18 -16.75
N THR A 250 4.04 5.97 -16.89
CA THR A 250 4.50 4.95 -17.84
C THR A 250 4.14 5.27 -19.30
N ARG A 251 3.05 6.02 -19.52
CA ARG A 251 2.55 6.37 -20.84
C ARG A 251 2.63 7.87 -21.12
N ARG A 252 3.65 8.53 -20.55
CA ARG A 252 3.87 9.98 -20.65
C ARG A 252 3.86 10.49 -22.09
N GLU A 253 4.48 9.77 -23.02
CA GLU A 253 4.50 10.15 -24.44
C GLU A 253 3.10 10.09 -25.09
N PHE A 254 2.27 9.15 -24.65
CA PHE A 254 0.90 9.00 -25.19
C PHE A 254 -0.04 10.09 -24.69
N TYR A 255 0.06 10.47 -23.42
CA TYR A 255 -0.81 11.47 -22.81
C TYR A 255 -0.28 12.91 -23.02
N ASP A 256 1.01 13.08 -23.30
CA ASP A 256 1.73 14.38 -23.31
C ASP A 256 1.45 15.19 -22.04
N THR A 257 1.51 14.50 -20.90
CA THR A 257 1.19 15.04 -19.57
C THR A 257 2.22 14.65 -18.54
N ASP A 258 2.23 15.38 -17.42
CA ASP A 258 3.03 15.13 -16.24
C ASP A 258 2.23 15.45 -14.98
N CYS A 259 2.56 14.83 -13.86
CA CYS A 259 1.98 15.16 -12.55
C CYS A 259 3.09 15.38 -11.51
N GLY A 260 2.74 16.01 -10.39
CA GLY A 260 3.72 16.39 -9.36
C GLY A 260 4.01 15.30 -8.32
N VAL A 261 3.41 14.12 -8.48
CA VAL A 261 3.47 13.04 -7.48
C VAL A 261 4.85 12.38 -7.48
N ASP A 262 5.43 12.20 -6.30
CA ASP A 262 6.60 11.36 -6.08
C ASP A 262 6.18 9.89 -6.06
N THR A 263 6.34 9.21 -7.20
CA THR A 263 5.90 7.83 -7.37
C THR A 263 6.55 6.88 -6.36
N THR A 264 7.75 7.19 -5.84
CA THR A 264 8.44 6.35 -4.85
C THR A 264 7.75 6.33 -3.48
N GLN A 265 6.77 7.20 -3.24
CA GLN A 265 5.94 7.21 -2.03
C GLN A 265 4.62 6.42 -2.18
N ILE A 266 4.29 5.94 -3.38
CA ILE A 266 3.00 5.27 -3.67
C ILE A 266 2.80 4.05 -2.77
N PHE A 267 3.76 3.12 -2.75
CA PHE A 267 3.61 1.89 -1.96
C PHE A 267 3.50 2.17 -0.46
N LYS A 268 4.27 3.13 0.04
CA LYS A 268 4.20 3.56 1.44
C LYS A 268 2.83 4.13 1.79
N SER A 269 2.24 4.95 0.92
CA SER A 269 0.91 5.54 1.10
C SER A 269 -0.18 4.45 1.12
N SER A 270 -0.14 3.52 0.16
CA SER A 270 -1.05 2.37 0.10
C SER A 270 -0.96 1.50 1.36
N LYS A 271 0.25 1.20 1.81
CA LYS A 271 0.50 0.40 3.01
C LYS A 271 -0.01 1.10 4.29
N LEU A 272 0.27 2.42 4.41
CA LEU A 272 -0.21 3.22 5.53
C LEU A 272 -1.73 3.22 5.61
N LEU A 273 -2.43 3.46 4.50
CA LEU A 273 -3.89 3.44 4.46
C LEU A 273 -4.44 2.08 4.88
N SER A 274 -3.88 0.98 4.33
CA SER A 274 -4.29 -0.38 4.71
C SER A 274 -4.07 -0.69 6.19
N MET A 275 -3.00 -0.17 6.79
CA MET A 275 -2.74 -0.32 8.23
C MET A 275 -3.73 0.48 9.09
N ILE A 276 -4.08 1.69 8.66
CA ILE A 276 -5.01 2.57 9.37
C ILE A 276 -6.43 2.00 9.32
N THR A 277 -6.90 1.64 8.14
CA THR A 277 -8.29 1.19 7.94
C THR A 277 -8.51 -0.29 8.24
N GLY A 278 -7.46 -1.11 8.26
CA GLY A 278 -7.56 -2.57 8.30
C GLY A 278 -8.03 -3.21 6.99
N VAL A 279 -8.37 -2.41 5.97
CA VAL A 279 -8.80 -2.88 4.66
C VAL A 279 -7.57 -3.27 3.83
N LYS A 280 -7.45 -4.58 3.55
CA LYS A 280 -6.31 -5.12 2.80
C LYS A 280 -6.49 -4.87 1.30
N VAL A 281 -5.39 -4.50 0.65
CA VAL A 281 -5.32 -4.45 -0.81
C VAL A 281 -5.37 -5.87 -1.38
N GLN A 282 -6.16 -6.08 -2.44
CA GLN A 282 -6.19 -7.37 -3.14
C GLN A 282 -4.80 -7.73 -3.69
N PRO A 283 -4.36 -8.99 -3.61
CA PRO A 283 -3.03 -9.38 -4.11
C PRO A 283 -2.77 -9.02 -5.57
N ASN A 284 -3.81 -9.06 -6.41
CA ASN A 284 -3.76 -8.72 -7.84
C ASN A 284 -4.14 -7.26 -8.16
N LYS A 285 -4.24 -6.39 -7.15
CA LYS A 285 -4.47 -4.95 -7.37
C LYS A 285 -3.35 -4.38 -8.22
N ALA A 286 -3.70 -3.60 -9.22
CA ALA A 286 -2.71 -2.94 -10.06
C ALA A 286 -1.77 -2.06 -9.22
N VAL A 287 -0.51 -1.99 -9.60
CA VAL A 287 0.56 -1.17 -9.03
C VAL A 287 0.99 -1.61 -7.61
N VAL A 288 0.09 -1.70 -6.64
CA VAL A 288 0.39 -1.86 -5.21
C VAL A 288 0.07 -3.24 -4.63
N GLY A 289 -0.56 -4.12 -5.40
CA GLY A 289 -0.85 -5.50 -4.98
C GLY A 289 0.41 -6.34 -4.84
N GLU A 290 0.40 -7.35 -3.97
CA GLU A 290 1.55 -8.23 -3.73
C GLU A 290 2.04 -8.94 -5.00
N ASN A 291 1.12 -9.20 -5.95
CA ASN A 291 1.42 -9.88 -7.21
C ASN A 291 1.82 -8.91 -8.34
N ALA A 292 1.77 -7.59 -8.12
CA ALA A 292 2.03 -6.61 -9.19
C ALA A 292 3.42 -6.73 -9.83
N PHE A 293 4.39 -7.24 -9.07
CA PHE A 293 5.78 -7.49 -9.50
C PHE A 293 6.20 -8.94 -9.28
N ALA A 294 5.24 -9.87 -9.18
CA ALA A 294 5.53 -11.28 -8.97
C ALA A 294 5.39 -12.06 -10.29
N HIS A 295 6.38 -12.89 -10.59
CA HIS A 295 6.37 -13.78 -11.76
C HIS A 295 6.50 -15.23 -11.29
N GLU A 296 5.49 -16.05 -11.55
CA GLU A 296 5.51 -17.50 -11.25
C GLU A 296 5.79 -18.34 -12.50
N SER A 297 5.32 -17.90 -13.67
CA SER A 297 5.52 -18.63 -14.94
C SER A 297 6.99 -18.70 -15.34
N GLY A 298 7.49 -19.89 -15.62
CA GLY A 298 8.88 -20.09 -16.04
C GLY A 298 9.28 -19.33 -17.31
N ILE A 299 8.34 -19.12 -18.24
CA ILE A 299 8.56 -18.33 -19.46
C ILE A 299 8.77 -16.86 -19.09
N HIS A 300 7.92 -16.32 -18.20
CA HIS A 300 8.04 -14.94 -17.72
C HIS A 300 9.33 -14.75 -16.93
N GLN A 301 9.64 -15.66 -16.00
CA GLN A 301 10.87 -15.62 -15.22
C GLN A 301 12.12 -15.61 -16.11
N HIS A 302 12.18 -16.48 -17.12
CA HIS A 302 13.27 -16.49 -18.08
C HIS A 302 13.40 -15.16 -18.86
N GLY A 303 12.27 -14.58 -19.29
CA GLY A 303 12.25 -13.29 -19.96
C GLY A 303 12.76 -12.15 -19.08
N VAL A 304 12.27 -12.05 -17.83
CA VAL A 304 12.67 -11.03 -16.85
C VAL A 304 14.14 -11.13 -16.49
N LEU A 305 14.67 -12.36 -16.32
CA LEU A 305 16.10 -12.60 -16.06
C LEU A 305 16.98 -12.15 -17.23
N ALA A 306 16.50 -12.35 -18.46
CA ALA A 306 17.23 -11.88 -19.66
C ALA A 306 17.15 -10.34 -19.80
N ASN A 307 15.98 -9.76 -19.59
CA ASN A 307 15.75 -8.32 -19.58
C ASN A 307 14.41 -8.01 -18.89
N LYS A 308 14.44 -7.25 -17.79
CA LYS A 308 13.24 -6.86 -17.04
C LYS A 308 12.14 -6.26 -17.91
N LYS A 309 12.50 -5.46 -18.91
CA LYS A 309 11.56 -4.80 -19.85
C LYS A 309 10.73 -5.77 -20.71
N THR A 310 11.02 -7.08 -20.72
CA THR A 310 10.23 -8.06 -21.48
C THR A 310 8.81 -8.22 -20.94
N TYR A 311 8.63 -8.07 -19.62
CA TYR A 311 7.33 -8.24 -18.94
C TYR A 311 7.02 -7.14 -17.91
N GLU A 312 7.93 -6.22 -17.65
CA GLU A 312 7.75 -5.15 -16.68
C GLU A 312 7.65 -3.78 -17.39
N ILE A 313 6.51 -3.10 -17.25
CA ILE A 313 6.29 -1.72 -17.73
C ILE A 313 6.70 -0.66 -16.72
N MET A 314 6.91 -1.06 -15.48
CA MET A 314 7.37 -0.28 -14.33
C MET A 314 8.21 -1.19 -13.45
N THR A 315 9.07 -0.60 -12.60
CA THR A 315 9.91 -1.38 -11.68
C THR A 315 9.41 -1.22 -10.25
N PRO A 316 9.70 -2.15 -9.34
CA PRO A 316 9.37 -2.02 -7.91
C PRO A 316 9.88 -0.71 -7.31
N GLU A 317 11.10 -0.34 -7.67
CA GLU A 317 11.76 0.87 -7.19
C GLU A 317 10.99 2.13 -7.62
N SER A 318 10.33 2.09 -8.79
CA SER A 318 9.54 3.23 -9.29
C SER A 318 8.34 3.59 -8.41
N ILE A 319 7.88 2.65 -7.56
CA ILE A 319 6.79 2.88 -6.60
C ILE A 319 7.25 2.84 -5.13
N GLY A 320 8.58 2.73 -4.89
CA GLY A 320 9.18 2.70 -3.56
C GLY A 320 9.29 1.32 -2.92
N LEU A 321 9.25 0.25 -3.71
CA LEU A 321 9.57 -1.11 -3.28
C LEU A 321 11.05 -1.41 -3.52
N ASN A 322 11.71 -2.05 -2.57
CA ASN A 322 13.16 -2.32 -2.67
C ASN A 322 13.51 -3.61 -3.44
N GLU A 323 12.58 -4.54 -3.62
CA GLU A 323 12.86 -5.84 -4.24
C GLU A 323 11.66 -6.45 -4.98
N ASN A 324 11.93 -7.21 -6.04
CA ASN A 324 10.99 -8.12 -6.70
C ASN A 324 10.84 -9.40 -5.89
N LYS A 325 9.62 -9.81 -5.57
CA LYS A 325 9.37 -11.16 -5.03
C LYS A 325 9.29 -12.17 -6.18
N MET A 326 10.36 -12.94 -6.38
CA MET A 326 10.29 -14.11 -7.25
C MET A 326 9.56 -15.23 -6.48
N VAL A 327 8.31 -15.48 -6.84
CA VAL A 327 7.51 -16.55 -6.23
C VAL A 327 7.81 -17.85 -6.96
N LEU A 328 8.29 -18.85 -6.23
CA LEU A 328 8.49 -20.20 -6.75
C LEU A 328 7.25 -21.06 -6.53
N GLY A 329 6.74 -21.64 -7.61
CA GLY A 329 5.55 -22.46 -7.62
C GLY A 329 5.53 -23.49 -8.75
N LYS A 330 4.38 -24.08 -8.98
CA LYS A 330 4.18 -25.17 -9.97
C LYS A 330 4.71 -24.83 -11.36
N HIS A 331 4.65 -23.57 -11.78
CA HIS A 331 5.04 -23.12 -13.12
C HIS A 331 6.49 -22.64 -13.22
N SER A 332 7.21 -22.55 -12.11
CA SER A 332 8.62 -22.11 -12.11
C SER A 332 9.55 -23.12 -12.79
N GLY A 333 10.50 -22.60 -13.54
CA GLY A 333 11.50 -23.39 -14.26
C GLY A 333 12.77 -23.66 -13.43
N LYS A 334 13.65 -24.57 -13.95
CA LYS A 334 14.91 -24.95 -13.30
C LYS A 334 15.85 -23.76 -13.08
N HIS A 335 15.88 -22.77 -14.01
CA HIS A 335 16.69 -21.57 -13.88
C HIS A 335 16.25 -20.67 -12.72
N ALA A 336 14.93 -20.48 -12.55
CA ALA A 336 14.41 -19.69 -11.44
C ALA A 336 14.71 -20.32 -10.07
N LEU A 337 14.64 -21.66 -9.99
CA LEU A 337 15.08 -22.40 -8.80
C LEU A 337 16.57 -22.20 -8.53
N ALA A 338 17.42 -22.33 -9.55
CA ALA A 338 18.87 -22.14 -9.42
C ALA A 338 19.22 -20.73 -8.93
N ASP A 339 18.60 -19.69 -9.51
CA ASP A 339 18.81 -18.29 -9.11
C ASP A 339 18.34 -18.03 -7.68
N ARG A 340 17.21 -18.63 -7.27
CA ARG A 340 16.74 -18.48 -5.89
C ARG A 340 17.66 -19.17 -4.91
N LEU A 341 18.10 -20.38 -5.19
CA LEU A 341 19.09 -21.08 -4.36
C LEU A 341 20.39 -20.28 -4.23
N LYS A 342 20.87 -19.71 -5.34
CA LYS A 342 22.05 -18.84 -5.34
C LYS A 342 21.84 -17.57 -4.50
N SER A 343 20.67 -16.94 -4.59
CA SER A 343 20.32 -15.75 -3.76
C SER A 343 20.23 -16.07 -2.27
N LEU A 344 19.90 -17.32 -1.92
CA LEU A 344 19.90 -17.84 -0.56
C LEU A 344 21.31 -18.30 -0.09
N GLY A 345 22.35 -18.07 -0.92
CA GLY A 345 23.72 -18.46 -0.59
C GLY A 345 24.01 -19.95 -0.77
N MET A 346 23.10 -20.70 -1.43
CA MET A 346 23.27 -22.13 -1.64
C MET A 346 23.91 -22.41 -3.00
N SER A 347 25.08 -23.03 -2.98
CA SER A 347 25.77 -23.48 -4.20
C SER A 347 25.52 -24.98 -4.39
N VAL A 348 24.86 -25.35 -5.50
CA VAL A 348 24.55 -26.75 -5.86
C VAL A 348 25.12 -27.07 -7.21
N SER A 349 25.58 -28.32 -7.40
CA SER A 349 26.03 -28.80 -8.73
C SER A 349 24.86 -28.97 -9.70
N ASP A 350 25.11 -28.95 -11.01
CA ASP A 350 24.07 -29.11 -12.04
C ASP A 350 23.31 -30.43 -11.92
N GLU A 351 23.97 -31.48 -11.45
CA GLU A 351 23.40 -32.81 -11.21
C GLU A 351 22.47 -32.78 -10.00
N ALA A 352 22.93 -32.21 -8.88
CA ALA A 352 22.11 -32.03 -7.68
C ALA A 352 20.90 -31.10 -7.92
N LEU A 353 21.08 -30.06 -8.73
CA LEU A 353 20.02 -29.16 -9.13
C LEU A 353 18.89 -29.83 -9.91
N ALA A 354 19.22 -30.83 -10.77
CA ALA A 354 18.21 -31.59 -11.50
C ALA A 354 17.31 -32.39 -10.53
N ASP A 355 17.93 -33.06 -9.59
CA ASP A 355 17.25 -33.85 -8.58
C ASP A 355 16.42 -33.00 -7.62
N ILE A 356 16.95 -31.85 -7.17
CA ILE A 356 16.23 -30.90 -6.34
C ILE A 356 15.04 -30.33 -7.10
N PHE A 357 15.18 -30.09 -8.40
CA PHE A 357 14.09 -29.60 -9.24
C PHE A 357 12.94 -30.62 -9.35
N ASP A 358 13.22 -31.90 -9.47
CA ASP A 358 12.20 -32.95 -9.51
C ASP A 358 11.42 -33.03 -8.18
N GLU A 359 12.12 -32.93 -7.04
CA GLU A 359 11.46 -32.89 -5.73
C GLU A 359 10.70 -31.58 -5.51
N PHE A 360 11.25 -30.45 -5.95
CA PHE A 360 10.57 -29.16 -5.97
C PHE A 360 9.24 -29.24 -6.74
N LYS A 361 9.21 -29.85 -7.91
CA LYS A 361 7.97 -30.03 -8.69
C LYS A 361 6.94 -30.86 -7.95
N LYS A 362 7.35 -31.97 -7.33
CA LYS A 362 6.45 -32.78 -6.50
C LYS A 362 5.89 -32.01 -5.31
N LEU A 363 6.69 -31.14 -4.70
CA LEU A 363 6.26 -30.28 -3.60
C LEU A 363 5.29 -29.19 -4.09
N ALA A 364 5.62 -28.52 -5.18
CA ALA A 364 4.80 -27.48 -5.80
C ALA A 364 3.45 -27.98 -6.35
N ASP A 365 3.34 -29.28 -6.67
CA ASP A 365 2.06 -29.91 -7.00
C ASP A 365 1.14 -30.11 -5.77
N ARG A 366 1.72 -30.11 -4.56
CA ARG A 366 0.98 -30.30 -3.29
C ARG A 366 0.69 -29.00 -2.55
N GLN A 367 1.48 -27.96 -2.82
CA GLN A 367 1.39 -26.66 -2.14
C GLN A 367 1.15 -25.54 -3.15
N LYS A 368 0.40 -24.51 -2.77
CA LYS A 368 0.14 -23.35 -3.63
C LYS A 368 1.40 -22.50 -3.92
N SER A 369 2.36 -22.47 -3.01
CA SER A 369 3.63 -21.77 -3.13
C SER A 369 4.72 -22.55 -2.40
N VAL A 370 5.95 -22.51 -2.93
CA VAL A 370 7.12 -23.12 -2.28
C VAL A 370 7.92 -22.00 -1.64
N SER A 371 8.09 -22.08 -0.33
CA SER A 371 8.82 -21.09 0.45
C SER A 371 10.34 -21.34 0.34
N ASP A 372 11.14 -20.33 0.69
CA ASP A 372 12.60 -20.48 0.76
C ASP A 372 13.02 -21.63 1.67
N ARG A 373 12.25 -21.89 2.71
CA ARG A 373 12.42 -23.00 3.66
C ARG A 373 12.23 -24.36 3.04
N ASP A 374 11.20 -24.47 2.20
CA ASP A 374 10.97 -25.71 1.49
C ASP A 374 12.14 -25.99 0.58
N LEU A 375 12.73 -24.94 -0.01
CA LEU A 375 13.93 -25.05 -0.84
C LEU A 375 15.16 -25.48 -0.02
N GLU A 376 15.38 -24.84 1.13
CA GLU A 376 16.43 -25.22 2.06
C GLU A 376 16.26 -26.68 2.49
N ALA A 377 15.04 -27.09 2.86
CA ALA A 377 14.74 -28.47 3.23
C ALA A 377 15.00 -29.47 2.08
N LEU A 378 14.69 -29.08 0.83
CA LEU A 378 14.95 -29.91 -0.34
C LEU A 378 16.45 -30.04 -0.61
N VAL A 379 17.22 -28.98 -0.49
CA VAL A 379 18.68 -28.99 -0.61
C VAL A 379 19.28 -29.80 0.52
N HIS A 380 18.88 -29.59 1.76
CA HIS A 380 19.40 -30.34 2.93
C HIS A 380 19.00 -31.82 2.94
N LYS A 381 17.86 -32.19 2.37
CA LYS A 381 17.43 -33.59 2.27
C LYS A 381 18.32 -34.43 1.35
N LYS A 382 19.06 -33.81 0.44
CA LYS A 382 20.04 -34.43 -0.48
C LYS A 382 21.50 -34.04 -0.20
N SER A 383 21.73 -32.91 0.50
CA SER A 383 23.04 -32.56 1.05
C SER A 383 23.08 -33.06 2.48
N VAL A 384 24.01 -33.92 2.81
CA VAL A 384 24.38 -34.46 4.12
C VAL A 384 23.58 -33.84 5.27
N CYS A 385 22.80 -34.66 6.01
CA CYS A 385 22.16 -34.27 7.27
C CYS A 385 23.21 -33.56 8.16
N VAL A 386 23.05 -32.25 8.39
CA VAL A 386 23.94 -31.53 9.32
C VAL A 386 23.83 -32.28 10.65
N PRO A 387 24.92 -32.82 11.20
CA PRO A 387 24.86 -33.51 12.48
C PRO A 387 24.36 -32.54 13.53
N GLU A 388 23.32 -32.92 14.27
CA GLU A 388 22.87 -32.13 15.44
C GLU A 388 23.95 -32.19 16.50
N SER A 389 24.90 -31.24 16.44
CA SER A 389 25.96 -31.14 17.46
C SER A 389 25.38 -30.80 18.86
N TYR A 390 24.37 -29.94 18.86
CA TYR A 390 23.55 -29.64 20.03
C TYR A 390 22.11 -30.00 19.78
N LYS A 391 21.45 -30.67 20.73
CA LYS A 391 20.04 -31.01 20.64
C LYS A 391 19.29 -30.52 21.86
N LEU A 392 18.16 -29.88 21.62
CA LEU A 392 17.27 -29.41 22.70
C LEU A 392 16.67 -30.64 23.43
N ASP A 393 16.97 -30.82 24.71
CA ASP A 393 16.36 -31.82 25.57
C ASP A 393 15.05 -31.25 26.17
N ARG A 394 15.16 -30.10 26.86
CA ARG A 394 14.02 -29.39 27.43
C ARG A 394 14.34 -27.92 27.69
N PHE A 395 13.27 -27.13 27.84
CA PHE A 395 13.38 -25.80 28.44
C PHE A 395 12.19 -25.52 29.37
N VAL A 396 12.38 -24.61 30.33
CA VAL A 396 11.35 -24.13 31.26
C VAL A 396 11.48 -22.63 31.35
N ILE A 397 10.36 -21.91 31.17
CA ILE A 397 10.34 -20.45 31.22
C ILE A 397 9.36 -20.00 32.29
N ASN A 398 9.82 -19.06 33.14
CA ASN A 398 8.98 -18.33 34.08
C ASN A 398 8.91 -16.87 33.59
N VAL A 399 7.71 -16.41 33.26
CA VAL A 399 7.48 -15.06 32.78
C VAL A 399 6.21 -14.47 33.40
N GLY A 400 6.26 -13.20 33.75
CA GLY A 400 5.12 -12.47 34.31
C GLY A 400 5.45 -11.00 34.51
N ASN A 401 4.44 -10.19 34.74
CA ASN A 401 4.60 -8.74 34.91
C ASN A 401 5.16 -8.33 36.29
N THR A 402 5.25 -9.26 37.23
CA THR A 402 5.71 -9.03 38.61
C THR A 402 6.97 -9.80 38.98
N ILE A 403 7.49 -10.61 38.05
CA ILE A 403 8.68 -11.42 38.25
C ILE A 403 9.72 -11.18 37.16
N THR A 404 10.99 -11.35 37.50
CA THR A 404 12.05 -11.35 36.48
C THR A 404 11.92 -12.59 35.61
N THR A 405 11.94 -12.38 34.28
CA THR A 405 11.89 -13.48 33.33
C THR A 405 13.13 -14.36 33.48
N THR A 406 12.93 -15.66 33.66
CA THR A 406 13.98 -16.67 33.72
C THR A 406 13.71 -17.80 32.76
N SER A 407 14.76 -18.35 32.15
CA SER A 407 14.71 -19.54 31.31
C SER A 407 15.78 -20.54 31.76
N ALA A 408 15.34 -21.80 32.00
CA ALA A 408 16.22 -22.94 32.17
C ALA A 408 16.24 -23.73 30.87
N VAL A 409 17.39 -23.84 30.22
CA VAL A 409 17.56 -24.61 28.98
C VAL A 409 18.51 -25.76 29.22
N LYS A 410 18.13 -26.94 28.71
CA LYS A 410 18.95 -28.13 28.73
C LYS A 410 19.22 -28.66 27.35
N LEU A 411 20.48 -28.81 27.00
CA LEU A 411 20.95 -29.34 25.71
C LEU A 411 21.72 -30.63 25.89
N ASP A 412 21.57 -31.54 24.92
CA ASP A 412 22.52 -32.61 24.67
C ASP A 412 23.70 -32.00 23.90
N CYS A 413 24.91 -32.16 24.39
CA CYS A 413 26.14 -31.55 23.87
C CYS A 413 26.95 -32.53 23.00
N PRO A 414 27.84 -32.02 22.12
CA PRO A 414 28.68 -32.88 21.25
C PRO A 414 29.57 -33.88 21.96
N ASP A 415 29.90 -33.60 23.24
CA ASP A 415 30.70 -34.48 24.09
C ASP A 415 29.88 -35.61 24.77
N GLY A 416 28.60 -35.73 24.41
CA GLY A 416 27.67 -36.71 24.97
C GLY A 416 27.14 -36.36 26.38
N GLN A 417 27.49 -35.18 26.90
CA GLN A 417 26.98 -34.73 28.21
C GLN A 417 25.71 -33.88 28.02
N LYS A 418 24.83 -33.91 29.01
CA LYS A 418 23.69 -33.01 29.11
C LYS A 418 24.05 -31.83 29.99
N ARG A 419 23.96 -30.63 29.48
CA ARG A 419 24.18 -29.39 30.25
C ARG A 419 22.89 -28.60 30.40
N GLU A 420 22.68 -28.09 31.58
CA GLU A 420 21.51 -27.27 31.91
C GLU A 420 21.99 -25.97 32.55
N VAL A 421 21.49 -24.84 31.99
CA VAL A 421 21.80 -23.49 32.47
C VAL A 421 20.50 -22.73 32.68
N VAL A 422 20.46 -21.95 33.74
CA VAL A 422 19.37 -21.02 34.05
C VAL A 422 19.88 -19.61 33.88
N SER A 423 19.22 -18.86 32.99
CA SER A 423 19.54 -17.45 32.73
C SER A 423 18.32 -16.55 32.94
N SER A 424 18.57 -15.28 33.18
CA SER A 424 17.52 -14.27 33.34
C SER A 424 17.70 -13.11 32.36
N SER A 425 16.58 -12.46 31.97
CA SER A 425 16.62 -11.28 31.12
C SER A 425 15.50 -10.30 31.40
N ALA A 426 15.81 -9.01 31.31
CA ALA A 426 14.82 -7.94 31.29
C ALA A 426 14.13 -7.77 29.90
N PHE A 427 14.70 -8.37 28.84
CA PHE A 427 14.20 -8.25 27.47
C PHE A 427 13.21 -9.37 27.07
N GLY A 428 12.91 -10.28 27.99
CA GLY A 428 11.87 -11.29 27.82
C GLY A 428 12.38 -12.74 27.71
N PRO A 429 11.44 -13.69 27.45
CA PRO A 429 11.70 -15.13 27.55
C PRO A 429 12.66 -15.67 26.50
N ILE A 430 12.59 -15.13 25.28
CA ILE A 430 13.45 -15.55 24.16
C ILE A 430 14.89 -15.16 24.43
N ASP A 431 15.14 -13.92 24.87
CA ASP A 431 16.49 -13.45 25.20
C ASP A 431 17.08 -14.20 26.39
N ALA A 432 16.27 -14.51 27.43
CA ALA A 432 16.71 -15.34 28.54
C ALA A 432 17.13 -16.74 28.09
N SER A 433 16.37 -17.34 27.15
CA SER A 433 16.68 -18.67 26.59
C SER A 433 17.96 -18.63 25.75
N TYR A 434 18.15 -17.60 24.90
CA TYR A 434 19.35 -17.45 24.10
C TYR A 434 20.61 -17.26 24.95
N LYS A 435 20.53 -16.49 26.01
CA LYS A 435 21.62 -16.37 27.00
C LYS A 435 22.00 -17.72 27.65
N ALA A 436 21.00 -18.50 28.02
CA ALA A 436 21.25 -19.83 28.57
C ALA A 436 21.92 -20.76 27.56
N ILE A 437 21.48 -20.71 26.28
CA ILE A 437 22.08 -21.49 25.20
C ILE A 437 23.52 -21.04 24.93
N ASN A 438 23.79 -19.75 24.87
CA ASN A 438 25.14 -19.21 24.66
C ASN A 438 26.12 -19.64 25.74
N GLU A 439 25.65 -19.71 26.99
CA GLU A 439 26.45 -20.18 28.13
C GLU A 439 26.74 -21.68 28.03
N ILE A 440 25.80 -22.50 27.53
CA ILE A 440 26.00 -23.93 27.32
C ILE A 440 27.00 -24.18 26.18
N VAL A 441 26.83 -23.44 25.05
CA VAL A 441 27.66 -23.62 23.86
C VAL A 441 29.11 -23.20 24.13
N GLY A 442 29.31 -22.05 24.77
CA GLY A 442 30.62 -21.55 25.20
C GLY A 442 31.67 -21.51 24.08
N GLY A 443 32.77 -20.80 24.28
CA GLY A 443 33.98 -20.92 23.44
C GLY A 443 33.94 -20.36 22.02
N GLU A 444 32.78 -20.12 21.41
CA GLU A 444 32.60 -19.54 20.08
C GLU A 444 31.93 -18.15 20.19
N SER A 445 32.50 -17.14 19.55
CA SER A 445 31.87 -15.81 19.48
C SER A 445 30.92 -15.75 18.30
N PHE A 446 29.66 -15.54 18.55
CA PHE A 446 28.64 -15.25 17.54
C PHE A 446 27.58 -14.29 18.11
N GLU A 447 26.97 -13.52 17.22
CA GLU A 447 25.97 -12.52 17.58
C GLU A 447 24.68 -12.76 16.80
N LEU A 448 23.53 -12.48 17.44
CA LEU A 448 22.22 -12.49 16.79
C LEU A 448 22.12 -11.26 15.88
N VAL A 449 21.94 -11.48 14.56
CA VAL A 449 21.83 -10.41 13.57
C VAL A 449 20.38 -10.12 13.20
N ASP A 450 19.54 -11.19 13.11
CA ASP A 450 18.17 -11.05 12.68
C ASP A 450 17.27 -12.07 13.37
N PHE A 451 16.02 -11.66 13.63
CA PHE A 451 15.00 -12.48 14.28
C PHE A 451 13.64 -12.18 13.66
N LEU A 452 13.07 -13.14 12.94
CA LEU A 452 11.81 -13.00 12.23
C LEU A 452 10.78 -14.02 12.73
N ILE A 453 9.55 -13.57 12.95
CA ILE A 453 8.40 -14.42 13.28
C ILE A 453 7.36 -14.29 12.18
N ASP A 454 6.95 -15.43 11.61
CA ASP A 454 5.88 -15.51 10.60
C ASP A 454 4.75 -16.44 11.09
N SER A 455 3.52 -16.12 10.72
CA SER A 455 2.37 -17.01 10.93
C SER A 455 2.23 -17.95 9.74
N VAL A 456 2.26 -19.26 9.99
CA VAL A 456 2.16 -20.30 8.94
C VAL A 456 0.71 -20.67 8.64
N THR A 457 -0.15 -20.66 9.65
CA THR A 457 -1.58 -21.04 9.53
C THR A 457 -2.46 -20.05 10.29
N GLY A 458 -3.74 -19.95 9.91
CA GLY A 458 -4.74 -19.14 10.62
C GLY A 458 -5.61 -20.02 11.52
N GLY A 459 -6.17 -19.45 12.59
CA GLY A 459 -7.09 -20.12 13.52
C GLY A 459 -6.48 -20.40 14.89
N THR A 460 -7.18 -21.18 15.72
CA THR A 460 -6.76 -21.52 17.10
C THR A 460 -5.55 -22.42 17.16
N ASP A 461 -5.23 -23.13 16.07
CA ASP A 461 -4.08 -24.03 15.92
C ASP A 461 -2.97 -23.39 15.06
N ALA A 462 -2.90 -22.06 15.05
CA ALA A 462 -1.91 -21.32 14.27
C ALA A 462 -0.48 -21.71 14.69
N GLN A 463 0.30 -22.20 13.71
CA GLN A 463 1.71 -22.47 13.91
C GLN A 463 2.52 -21.20 13.66
N GLY A 464 3.40 -20.87 14.60
CA GLY A 464 4.40 -19.82 14.45
C GLY A 464 5.69 -20.41 13.89
N ALA A 465 6.23 -19.73 12.91
CA ALA A 465 7.53 -20.05 12.35
C ALA A 465 8.54 -18.97 12.75
N VAL A 466 9.71 -19.39 13.15
CA VAL A 466 10.79 -18.48 13.56
C VAL A 466 12.03 -18.74 12.70
N THR A 467 12.58 -17.64 12.16
CA THR A 467 13.90 -17.62 11.51
C THR A 467 14.85 -16.81 12.38
N VAL A 468 16.02 -17.37 12.61
CA VAL A 468 17.10 -16.72 13.35
C VAL A 468 18.33 -16.66 12.47
N LYS A 469 19.02 -15.51 12.44
CA LYS A 469 20.34 -15.37 11.82
C LYS A 469 21.37 -15.02 12.88
N ILE A 470 22.44 -15.77 12.91
CA ILE A 470 23.61 -15.48 13.75
C ILE A 470 24.82 -15.20 12.84
N GLU A 471 25.70 -14.30 13.26
CA GLU A 471 26.96 -14.00 12.56
C GLU A 471 28.12 -14.48 13.39
N SER A 472 29.09 -15.14 12.76
CA SER A 472 30.35 -15.56 13.36
C SER A 472 31.47 -15.52 12.34
N GLY A 473 32.55 -14.79 12.65
CA GLY A 473 33.72 -14.70 11.76
C GLY A 473 33.43 -14.07 10.39
N GLY A 474 32.43 -13.18 10.26
CA GLY A 474 32.03 -12.55 9.01
C GLY A 474 31.09 -13.41 8.11
N SER A 475 30.69 -14.59 8.57
CA SER A 475 29.71 -15.45 7.92
C SER A 475 28.41 -15.47 8.70
N VAL A 476 27.26 -15.45 7.98
CA VAL A 476 25.92 -15.49 8.56
C VAL A 476 25.33 -16.90 8.42
N TYR A 477 24.80 -17.41 9.53
CA TYR A 477 24.20 -18.73 9.63
C TYR A 477 22.72 -18.63 10.01
N ASN A 478 21.86 -19.30 9.24
CA ASN A 478 20.42 -19.27 9.44
C ASN A 478 19.99 -20.51 10.23
N GLY A 479 19.05 -20.32 11.14
CA GLY A 479 18.35 -21.38 11.83
C GLY A 479 16.86 -21.20 11.78
N HIS A 480 16.11 -22.33 11.86
CA HIS A 480 14.70 -22.30 11.51
C HIS A 480 13.92 -23.35 12.27
N ALA A 481 12.75 -23.00 12.76
CA ALA A 481 11.83 -23.93 13.37
C ALA A 481 10.37 -23.48 13.28
N ILE A 482 9.46 -24.46 13.34
CA ILE A 482 8.01 -24.25 13.36
C ILE A 482 7.45 -24.95 14.59
N SER A 483 6.60 -24.27 15.34
CA SER A 483 5.90 -24.83 16.48
C SER A 483 4.56 -24.12 16.71
N LEU A 484 3.64 -24.77 17.43
CA LEU A 484 2.46 -24.14 17.99
C LEU A 484 2.81 -23.08 19.05
N ASP A 485 3.96 -23.23 19.70
CA ASP A 485 4.50 -22.27 20.65
C ASP A 485 5.67 -21.50 20.02
N ILE A 486 5.49 -20.17 19.88
CA ILE A 486 6.49 -19.28 19.29
C ILE A 486 7.81 -19.29 20.05
N VAL A 487 7.78 -19.45 21.39
CA VAL A 487 9.00 -19.49 22.18
C VAL A 487 9.75 -20.80 21.94
N ASN A 488 9.03 -21.91 21.81
CA ASN A 488 9.62 -23.18 21.42
C ASN A 488 10.24 -23.10 20.01
N ALA A 489 9.52 -22.50 19.04
CA ALA A 489 10.05 -22.29 17.69
C ALA A 489 11.33 -21.42 17.73
N ALA A 490 11.36 -20.36 18.54
CA ALA A 490 12.52 -19.48 18.69
C ALA A 490 13.75 -20.23 19.25
N VAL A 491 13.56 -21.00 20.30
CA VAL A 491 14.64 -21.79 20.93
C VAL A 491 15.19 -22.83 19.94
N MET A 492 14.32 -23.56 19.26
CA MET A 492 14.72 -24.56 18.28
C MET A 492 15.44 -23.93 17.07
N ALA A 493 14.95 -22.78 16.56
CA ALA A 493 15.60 -22.06 15.47
C ALA A 493 17.01 -21.59 15.84
N TYR A 494 17.19 -21.13 17.08
CA TYR A 494 18.50 -20.68 17.54
C TYR A 494 19.51 -21.84 17.63
N VAL A 495 19.10 -22.97 18.19
CA VAL A 495 19.93 -24.19 18.24
C VAL A 495 20.27 -24.68 16.84
N SER A 496 19.32 -24.59 15.88
CA SER A 496 19.57 -24.95 14.49
C SER A 496 20.63 -24.05 13.83
N ALA A 497 20.57 -22.71 14.07
CA ALA A 497 21.57 -21.79 13.55
C ALA A 497 22.98 -22.10 14.07
N ILE A 498 23.08 -22.45 15.34
CA ILE A 498 24.34 -22.83 16.01
C ILE A 498 24.89 -24.14 15.41
N ASN A 499 24.03 -25.13 15.18
CA ASN A 499 24.44 -26.39 14.54
C ASN A 499 24.98 -26.16 13.12
N ASN A 500 24.32 -25.31 12.34
CA ASN A 500 24.77 -24.94 10.99
C ASN A 500 26.15 -24.24 11.02
N MET A 501 26.35 -23.33 11.97
CA MET A 501 27.65 -22.67 12.18
C MET A 501 28.76 -23.66 12.50
N ILE A 502 28.50 -24.58 13.44
CA ILE A 502 29.50 -25.57 13.88
C ILE A 502 29.86 -26.52 12.76
N TYR A 503 28.87 -26.98 11.99
CA TYR A 503 29.08 -27.88 10.86
C TYR A 503 29.95 -27.21 9.78
N ASP A 504 29.63 -25.99 9.37
CA ASP A 504 30.40 -25.26 8.37
C ASP A 504 31.86 -25.05 8.81
N LYS A 505 32.05 -24.65 10.07
CA LYS A 505 33.40 -24.52 10.64
C LYS A 505 34.17 -25.83 10.73
N SER A 506 33.47 -26.98 10.90
CA SER A 506 34.12 -28.28 10.89
C SER A 506 34.63 -28.65 9.49
N LEU A 507 33.86 -28.38 8.45
CA LEU A 507 34.26 -28.61 7.06
C LEU A 507 35.50 -27.79 6.66
N LEU A 508 35.62 -26.55 7.18
CA LEU A 508 36.78 -25.70 6.95
C LEU A 508 38.05 -26.20 7.66
N LYS A 509 37.91 -26.95 8.75
CA LYS A 509 39.03 -27.55 9.49
C LYS A 509 39.51 -28.84 8.86
N ASP A 510 38.61 -29.63 8.26
CA ASP A 510 38.94 -30.93 7.61
C ASP A 510 39.45 -30.78 6.17
N GLY A 511 39.28 -29.59 5.57
CA GLY A 511 39.73 -29.26 4.18
C GLY A 511 41.17 -28.70 4.11
N LYS A 512 42.05 -28.95 5.12
CA LYS A 512 43.48 -28.61 5.09
C LYS A 512 44.34 -29.83 4.82
#